data_7324d3cfcd009c8b1f5c8a549881bcf6
#
_entry.id   7324d3cfcd009c8b1f5c8a549881bcf6
#
_cell.length_a   1.000
_cell.length_b   1.000
_cell.length_c   1.000
_cell.angle_alpha   90.00
_cell.angle_beta   90.00
_cell.angle_gamma   90.00
#
_symmetry.space_group_name_H-M   'P 1'
#
loop_
_entity.id
_entity.type
_entity.pdbx_description
1 polymer ?
#
loop_
_entity_poly.entity_id
_entity_poly.type
_entity_poly.pdbx_seq_one_letter_code
_entity_poly.pdbx_strand_id
1 'polypeptide(L)'
;MKAIEGLLAYAQTRRRWGGGALDYASEAIARSRALSREFPGQYADLLARCLLTSARLLLKRRRATEALPLAQEAVELTRPLGGGPLVVSLHCLAAAFESLHRYSEAAATIAEAGQIPPPD
;
A
#
# COMPACT_ATOMS: atom_id res chain seq x y z
N MET A 1 -11.49 3.40 14.19
CA MET A 1 -10.88 4.08 13.05
C MET A 1 -9.72 4.99 13.43
N LYS A 2 -9.94 5.87 14.39
CA LYS A 2 -8.87 6.79 14.82
C LYS A 2 -7.62 6.07 15.31
N ALA A 3 -7.76 4.93 16.00
CA ALA A 3 -6.61 4.16 16.48
C ALA A 3 -5.75 3.63 15.31
N ILE A 4 -6.40 3.15 14.24
CA ILE A 4 -5.68 2.64 13.07
C ILE A 4 -4.97 3.77 12.33
N GLU A 5 -5.65 4.90 12.15
CA GLU A 5 -5.05 6.06 11.50
C GLU A 5 -3.89 6.61 12.31
N GLY A 6 -3.99 6.59 13.65
CA GLY A 6 -2.90 6.98 14.52
C GLY A 6 -1.68 6.07 14.39
N LEU A 7 -1.91 4.76 14.32
CA LEU A 7 -0.83 3.80 14.10
C LEU A 7 -0.14 4.04 12.76
N LEU A 8 -0.92 4.32 11.72
CA LEU A 8 -0.38 4.58 10.40
C LEU A 8 0.46 5.87 10.38
N ALA A 9 -0.06 6.93 10.99
CA ALA A 9 0.66 8.20 11.10
C ALA A 9 1.95 8.04 11.90
N TYR A 10 1.90 7.29 13.00
CA TYR A 10 3.07 7.01 13.82
C TYR A 10 4.12 6.24 13.03
N ALA A 11 3.71 5.23 12.26
CA ALA A 11 4.61 4.45 11.43
C ALA A 11 5.32 5.34 10.40
N GLN A 12 4.59 6.26 9.77
CA GLN A 12 5.15 7.17 8.80
C GLN A 12 6.17 8.13 9.43
N THR A 13 5.91 8.59 10.65
CA THR A 13 6.81 9.47 11.38
C THR A 13 8.05 8.72 11.85
N ARG A 14 7.85 7.54 12.43
CA ARG A 14 8.95 6.74 13.01
C ARG A 14 9.92 6.21 11.98
N ARG A 15 9.58 6.17 10.72
CA ARG A 15 10.49 5.67 9.68
C ARG A 15 11.83 6.40 9.66
N ARG A 16 11.87 7.63 10.16
CA ARG A 16 13.11 8.42 10.25
C ARG A 16 14.06 7.86 11.31
N TRP A 17 13.51 7.22 12.31
CA TRP A 17 14.23 6.78 13.51
C TRP A 17 14.49 5.27 13.52
N GLY A 18 14.09 4.57 12.45
CA GLY A 18 14.29 3.10 12.31
C GLY A 18 13.27 2.30 13.06
N GLY A 19 13.69 1.24 13.60
CA GLY A 19 13.09 0.07 14.27
C GLY A 19 11.63 0.07 14.64
N GLY A 20 10.70 0.43 14.84
CA GLY A 20 9.32 0.19 15.24
C GLY A 20 8.27 0.50 14.17
N ALA A 21 8.66 1.19 13.10
CA ALA A 21 7.69 1.65 12.10
C ALA A 21 6.98 0.49 11.41
N LEU A 22 7.71 -0.58 11.07
CA LEU A 22 7.10 -1.76 10.45
C LEU A 22 6.17 -2.49 11.40
N ASP A 23 6.49 -2.52 12.69
CA ASP A 23 5.62 -3.15 13.69
C ASP A 23 4.29 -2.41 13.81
N TYR A 24 4.33 -1.08 13.85
CA TYR A 24 3.12 -0.28 13.88
C TYR A 24 2.30 -0.42 12.60
N ALA A 25 2.98 -0.45 11.45
CA ALA A 25 2.30 -0.65 10.18
C ALA A 25 1.64 -2.03 10.10
N SER A 26 2.32 -3.06 10.58
CA SER A 26 1.79 -4.43 10.61
C SER A 26 0.56 -4.52 11.52
N GLU A 27 0.59 -3.85 12.66
CA GLU A 27 -0.56 -3.82 13.56
C GLU A 27 -1.75 -3.11 12.92
N ALA A 28 -1.49 -2.01 12.22
CA ALA A 28 -2.53 -1.29 11.49
C ALA A 28 -3.17 -2.16 10.42
N ILE A 29 -2.37 -2.96 9.70
CA ILE A 29 -2.87 -3.92 8.72
C ILE A 29 -3.77 -4.95 9.41
N ALA A 30 -3.33 -5.53 10.51
CA ALA A 30 -4.09 -6.56 11.22
C ALA A 30 -5.45 -6.03 11.68
N ARG A 31 -5.48 -4.83 12.24
CA ARG A 31 -6.72 -4.20 12.67
C ARG A 31 -7.64 -3.87 11.49
N SER A 32 -7.08 -3.39 10.40
CA SER A 32 -7.85 -3.08 9.19
C SER A 32 -8.45 -4.34 8.55
N ARG A 33 -7.70 -5.44 8.57
CA ARG A 33 -8.20 -6.72 8.08
C ARG A 33 -9.37 -7.21 8.93
N ALA A 34 -9.29 -7.06 10.26
CA ALA A 34 -10.37 -7.45 11.15
C ALA A 34 -11.64 -6.65 10.84
N LEU A 35 -11.51 -5.34 10.65
CA LEU A 35 -12.64 -4.48 10.27
C LEU A 35 -13.20 -4.86 8.91
N SER A 36 -12.34 -5.20 7.95
CA SER A 36 -12.78 -5.59 6.61
C SER A 36 -13.56 -6.89 6.61
N ARG A 37 -13.21 -7.83 7.50
CA ARG A 37 -13.97 -9.08 7.64
C ARG A 37 -15.34 -8.82 8.24
N GLU A 38 -15.42 -7.91 9.21
CA GLU A 38 -16.68 -7.57 9.87
C GLU A 38 -17.58 -6.70 8.98
N PHE A 39 -16.99 -5.80 8.22
CA PHE A 39 -17.70 -4.85 7.35
C PHE A 39 -17.13 -4.91 5.94
N PRO A 40 -17.49 -5.95 5.14
CA PRO A 40 -16.89 -6.12 3.81
C PRO A 40 -17.11 -4.90 2.91
N GLY A 41 -16.04 -4.49 2.24
CA GLY A 41 -16.08 -3.39 1.30
C GLY A 41 -15.99 -2.00 1.90
N GLN A 42 -16.24 -1.85 3.19
CA GLN A 42 -16.28 -0.54 3.83
C GLN A 42 -14.88 0.02 4.14
N TYR A 43 -13.92 -0.85 4.43
CA TYR A 43 -12.59 -0.45 4.85
C TYR A 43 -11.50 -0.78 3.84
N ALA A 44 -11.88 -1.01 2.57
CA ALA A 44 -10.91 -1.37 1.54
C ALA A 44 -9.83 -0.31 1.35
N ASP A 45 -10.23 0.97 1.29
CA ASP A 45 -9.26 2.05 1.14
C ASP A 45 -8.32 2.16 2.35
N LEU A 46 -8.86 2.03 3.56
CA LEU A 46 -8.03 2.08 4.76
C LEU A 46 -7.02 0.93 4.78
N LEU A 47 -7.46 -0.28 4.48
CA LEU A 47 -6.57 -1.44 4.44
C LEU A 47 -5.50 -1.24 3.36
N ALA A 48 -5.89 -0.75 2.18
CA ALA A 48 -4.94 -0.48 1.11
C ALA A 48 -3.88 0.54 1.55
N ARG A 49 -4.27 1.61 2.22
CA ARG A 49 -3.32 2.62 2.74
C ARG A 49 -2.34 2.01 3.74
N CYS A 50 -2.82 1.12 4.61
CA CYS A 50 -1.95 0.42 5.56
C CYS A 50 -0.95 -0.47 4.84
N LEU A 51 -1.41 -1.22 3.84
CA LEU A 51 -0.56 -2.10 3.04
C LEU A 51 0.51 -1.29 2.29
N LEU A 52 0.12 -0.15 1.70
CA LEU A 52 1.04 0.71 0.97
C LEU A 52 2.10 1.33 1.88
N THR A 53 1.71 1.75 3.08
CA THR A 53 2.67 2.29 4.04
C THR A 53 3.72 1.24 4.40
N SER A 54 3.29 0.02 4.67
CA SER A 54 4.20 -1.08 4.98
C SER A 54 5.10 -1.41 3.78
N ALA A 55 4.52 -1.47 2.58
CA ALA A 55 5.29 -1.74 1.37
C ALA A 55 6.38 -0.68 1.13
N ARG A 56 6.04 0.60 1.30
CA ARG A 56 7.02 1.68 1.13
C ARG A 56 8.15 1.60 2.15
N LEU A 57 7.84 1.26 3.40
CA LEU A 57 8.86 1.06 4.41
C LEU A 57 9.80 -0.10 4.06
N LEU A 58 9.23 -1.19 3.56
CA LEU A 58 10.02 -2.34 3.12
C LEU A 58 10.90 -1.98 1.94
N LEU A 59 10.39 -1.23 0.96
CA LEU A 59 11.18 -0.79 -0.18
C LEU A 59 12.36 0.07 0.25
N LYS A 60 12.16 0.95 1.22
CA LYS A 60 13.25 1.77 1.75
C LYS A 60 14.32 0.94 2.42
N ARG A 61 13.98 -0.21 2.95
CA ARG A 61 14.90 -1.14 3.60
C ARG A 61 15.45 -2.18 2.64
N ARG A 62 15.21 -2.02 1.34
CA ARG A 62 15.64 -2.93 0.28
C ARG A 62 15.07 -4.33 0.44
N ARG A 63 13.84 -4.42 0.94
CA ARG A 63 13.12 -5.68 1.13
C ARG A 63 11.95 -5.77 0.13
N ALA A 64 12.27 -5.61 -1.16
CA ALA A 64 11.27 -5.54 -2.22
C ALA A 64 10.49 -6.84 -2.37
N THR A 65 11.11 -7.98 -2.12
CA THR A 65 10.43 -9.28 -2.19
C THR A 65 9.24 -9.35 -1.22
N GLU A 66 9.39 -8.74 -0.05
CA GLU A 66 8.32 -8.70 0.95
C GLU A 66 7.32 -7.57 0.65
N ALA A 67 7.77 -6.48 0.03
CA ALA A 67 6.88 -5.38 -0.34
C ALA A 67 5.93 -5.74 -1.46
N LEU A 68 6.37 -6.57 -2.41
CA LEU A 68 5.62 -6.88 -3.62
C LEU A 68 4.21 -7.41 -3.33
N PRO A 69 4.04 -8.47 -2.51
CA PRO A 69 2.69 -8.98 -2.26
C PRO A 69 1.78 -7.97 -1.57
N LEU A 70 2.32 -7.09 -0.74
CA LEU A 70 1.51 -6.05 -0.09
C LEU A 70 1.02 -5.02 -1.10
N ALA A 71 1.87 -4.61 -2.03
CA ALA A 71 1.48 -3.69 -3.09
C ALA A 71 0.46 -4.33 -4.03
N GLN A 72 0.63 -5.61 -4.36
CA GLN A 72 -0.32 -6.35 -5.19
C GLN A 72 -1.69 -6.42 -4.52
N GLU A 73 -1.74 -6.70 -3.23
CA GLU A 73 -3.00 -6.74 -2.48
C GLU A 73 -3.66 -5.37 -2.48
N ALA A 74 -2.89 -4.30 -2.29
CA ALA A 74 -3.42 -2.94 -2.31
C ALA A 74 -4.05 -2.61 -3.67
N VAL A 75 -3.44 -3.04 -4.78
CA VAL A 75 -4.00 -2.85 -6.12
C VAL A 75 -5.34 -3.57 -6.23
N GLU A 76 -5.42 -4.83 -5.79
CA GLU A 76 -6.67 -5.59 -5.86
C GLU A 76 -7.78 -4.94 -5.04
N LEU A 77 -7.47 -4.41 -3.86
CA LEU A 77 -8.44 -3.73 -3.01
C LEU A 77 -8.93 -2.41 -3.62
N THR A 78 -8.07 -1.72 -4.37
CA THR A 78 -8.42 -0.41 -4.92
C THR A 78 -8.98 -0.46 -6.32
N ARG A 79 -8.90 -1.61 -7.03
CA ARG A 79 -9.48 -1.72 -8.37
C ARG A 79 -10.97 -1.33 -8.41
N PRO A 80 -11.82 -1.82 -7.50
CA PRO A 80 -13.22 -1.41 -7.52
C PRO A 80 -13.42 0.07 -7.22
N LEU A 81 -12.49 0.69 -6.50
CA LEU A 81 -12.57 2.11 -6.14
C LEU A 81 -12.18 3.03 -7.30
N GLY A 82 -11.20 2.59 -8.10
CA GLY A 82 -10.68 3.39 -9.19
C GLY A 82 -9.98 4.66 -8.71
N GLY A 83 -9.82 5.62 -9.61
CA GLY A 83 -9.33 6.96 -9.29
C GLY A 83 -8.00 6.99 -8.54
N GLY A 84 -7.88 7.96 -7.64
CA GLY A 84 -6.65 8.19 -6.89
C GLY A 84 -6.14 7.00 -6.10
N PRO A 85 -7.00 6.30 -5.33
CA PRO A 85 -6.54 5.13 -4.58
C PRO A 85 -5.88 4.06 -5.46
N LEU A 86 -6.46 3.78 -6.63
CA LEU A 86 -5.89 2.81 -7.55
C LEU A 86 -4.58 3.31 -8.16
N VAL A 87 -4.51 4.59 -8.54
CA VAL A 87 -3.28 5.18 -9.10
C VAL A 87 -2.12 5.06 -8.10
N VAL A 88 -2.37 5.43 -6.84
CA VAL A 88 -1.34 5.36 -5.79
C VAL A 88 -0.87 3.93 -5.59
N SER A 89 -1.80 2.97 -5.57
CA SER A 89 -1.46 1.55 -5.42
C SER A 89 -0.62 1.05 -6.60
N LEU A 90 -0.99 1.42 -7.82
CA LEU A 90 -0.24 1.01 -9.01
C LEU A 90 1.18 1.58 -9.03
N HIS A 91 1.35 2.84 -8.62
CA HIS A 91 2.69 3.41 -8.54
C HIS A 91 3.56 2.70 -7.50
N CYS A 92 3.00 2.32 -6.38
CA CYS A 92 3.74 1.54 -5.38
C CYS A 92 4.12 0.16 -5.92
N LEU A 93 3.19 -0.49 -6.62
CA LEU A 93 3.46 -1.79 -7.24
C LEU A 93 4.57 -1.67 -8.28
N ALA A 94 4.54 -0.64 -9.11
CA ALA A 94 5.59 -0.41 -10.11
C ALA A 94 6.95 -0.23 -9.43
N ALA A 95 7.00 0.51 -8.31
CA ALA A 95 8.25 0.70 -7.56
C ALA A 95 8.79 -0.62 -7.04
N ALA A 96 7.92 -1.52 -6.58
CA ALA A 96 8.33 -2.84 -6.13
C ALA A 96 8.89 -3.66 -7.29
N PHE A 97 8.24 -3.65 -8.45
CA PHE A 97 8.75 -4.34 -9.63
C PHE A 97 10.12 -3.79 -10.06
N GLU A 98 10.28 -2.47 -10.08
CA GLU A 98 11.56 -1.85 -10.43
C GLU A 98 12.68 -2.30 -9.48
N SER A 99 12.39 -2.32 -8.18
CA SER A 99 13.37 -2.74 -7.19
C SER A 99 13.80 -4.20 -7.39
N LEU A 100 12.92 -5.02 -7.99
CA LEU A 100 13.19 -6.41 -8.31
C LEU A 100 13.74 -6.60 -9.72
N HIS A 101 14.02 -5.52 -10.43
CA HIS A 101 14.49 -5.54 -11.83
C HIS A 101 13.47 -6.17 -12.79
N ARG A 102 12.21 -6.14 -12.44
CA ARG A 102 11.12 -6.63 -13.28
C ARG A 102 10.55 -5.46 -14.09
N TYR A 103 11.35 -4.96 -15.02
CA TYR A 103 11.07 -3.70 -15.69
C TYR A 103 9.89 -3.73 -16.65
N SER A 104 9.65 -4.86 -17.31
CA SER A 104 8.48 -4.99 -18.20
C SER A 104 7.18 -4.89 -17.41
N GLU A 105 7.14 -5.53 -16.26
CA GLU A 105 5.97 -5.48 -15.39
C GLU A 105 5.78 -4.10 -14.77
N ALA A 106 6.89 -3.44 -14.40
CA ALA A 106 6.85 -2.07 -13.90
C ALA A 106 6.29 -1.13 -14.96
N ALA A 107 6.77 -1.24 -16.19
CA ALA A 107 6.31 -0.39 -17.30
C ALA A 107 4.82 -0.60 -17.58
N ALA A 108 4.37 -1.86 -17.60
CA ALA A 108 2.94 -2.18 -17.81
C ALA A 108 2.07 -1.60 -16.69
N THR A 109 2.55 -1.66 -15.46
CA THR A 109 1.83 -1.13 -14.30
C THR A 109 1.71 0.39 -14.37
N ILE A 110 2.79 1.07 -14.75
CA ILE A 110 2.78 2.53 -14.92
C ILE A 110 1.84 2.91 -16.07
N ALA A 111 1.86 2.15 -17.16
CA ALA A 111 0.95 2.39 -18.30
C ALA A 111 -0.51 2.26 -17.86
N GLU A 112 -0.82 1.27 -17.04
CA GLU A 112 -2.17 1.10 -16.52
C GLU A 112 -2.58 2.32 -15.68
N ALA A 113 -1.68 2.80 -14.82
CA ALA A 113 -1.95 3.99 -14.00
C ALA A 113 -2.24 5.21 -14.87
N GLY A 114 -1.51 5.35 -15.98
CA GLY A 114 -1.69 6.47 -16.91
C GLY A 114 -3.01 6.46 -17.65
N GLN A 115 -3.71 5.32 -17.69
CA GLN A 115 -5.01 5.20 -18.34
C GLN A 115 -6.17 5.57 -17.43
N ILE A 116 -5.92 5.77 -16.13
CA ILE A 116 -6.96 6.12 -15.18
C ILE A 116 -7.24 7.62 -15.30
N PRO A 117 -8.51 8.03 -15.56
CA PRO A 117 -8.82 9.45 -15.74
C PRO A 117 -8.53 10.23 -14.46
N PRO A 118 -8.04 11.48 -14.58
CA PRO A 118 -7.88 12.33 -13.41
C PRO A 118 -9.24 12.68 -12.81
N PRO A 119 -9.30 13.02 -11.52
CA PRO A 119 -10.55 13.45 -10.91
C PRO A 119 -11.03 14.76 -11.53
N ASP A 120 -12.32 14.89 -11.62
CA ASP A 120 -12.96 16.11 -12.18
C ASP A 120 -12.79 17.32 -11.26
#